data_b3f662feee33df5c41f5e388d5610a64
#
_entry.id   b3f662feee33df5c41f5e388d5610a64
#
_cell.length_a   1.000
_cell.length_b   1.000
_cell.length_c   1.000
_cell.angle_alpha   90.00
_cell.angle_beta   90.00
_cell.angle_gamma   90.00
#
_symmetry.space_group_name_H-M   'P 1'
#
loop_
_entity.id
_entity.type
_entity.pdbx_description
1 polymer ?
#
loop_
_entity_poly.entity_id
_entity_poly.type
_entity_poly.pdbx_seq_one_letter_code
_entity_poly.pdbx_strand_id
1 'polypeptide(L)'
;LGNAHKIMGRVLYALAKDYDFNIVSINGGNAANVIAQYNTTEIIADPAQAQAIADAVTGLEQTISSEFAGQEPTLSLNAVSEGETALKAFDADTTAHVIGFLYGAIDGVQCYDRAFPTAVESSLNTGIVETTEDTVKIKFQVRSSVATKLDDMRNKLDLATDLAGASREISGEYPAWSYNADSVIRPKAIELYKEMFGKEPTVETTHGGLECGILFGKKNDLDIISFGPDLTG
;
A
#
# COMPACT_ATOMS: atom_id res chain seq x y z
N LEU A 1 5.82 2.60 -8.74
CA LEU A 1 5.47 1.19 -8.96
C LEU A 1 3.96 1.02 -8.85
N GLY A 2 3.39 0.21 -9.75
CA GLY A 2 1.97 -0.15 -9.74
C GLY A 2 1.66 -1.13 -8.60
N ASN A 3 0.58 -0.87 -7.85
CA ASN A 3 0.06 -1.81 -6.87
C ASN A 3 -1.10 -2.59 -7.51
N ALA A 4 -0.95 -3.91 -7.65
CA ALA A 4 -1.93 -4.76 -8.33
C ALA A 4 -3.34 -4.69 -7.70
N HIS A 5 -3.44 -4.50 -6.37
CA HIS A 5 -4.73 -4.33 -5.71
C HIS A 5 -5.42 -3.02 -6.11
N LYS A 6 -4.67 -1.93 -6.21
CA LYS A 6 -5.20 -0.62 -6.63
C LYS A 6 -5.59 -0.62 -8.10
N ILE A 7 -4.80 -1.29 -8.94
CA ILE A 7 -5.12 -1.48 -10.34
C ILE A 7 -6.40 -2.33 -10.48
N MET A 8 -6.50 -3.44 -9.74
CA MET A 8 -7.72 -4.28 -9.75
C MET A 8 -8.94 -3.51 -9.24
N GLY A 9 -8.82 -2.75 -8.14
CA GLY A 9 -9.90 -1.88 -7.66
C GLY A 9 -10.37 -0.89 -8.73
N ARG A 10 -9.45 -0.29 -9.50
CA ARG A 10 -9.78 0.59 -10.63
C ARG A 10 -10.51 -0.16 -11.76
N VAL A 11 -10.05 -1.36 -12.11
CA VAL A 11 -10.67 -2.21 -13.14
C VAL A 11 -12.10 -2.57 -12.73
N LEU A 12 -12.27 -3.10 -11.54
CA LEU A 12 -13.60 -3.49 -11.03
C LEU A 12 -14.55 -2.30 -10.93
N TYR A 13 -14.06 -1.14 -10.48
CA TYR A 13 -14.86 0.08 -10.42
C TYR A 13 -15.28 0.57 -11.82
N ALA A 14 -14.39 0.46 -12.81
CA ALA A 14 -14.73 0.81 -14.19
C ALA A 14 -15.78 -0.15 -14.77
N LEU A 15 -15.61 -1.46 -14.57
CA LEU A 15 -16.57 -2.46 -15.03
C LEU A 15 -17.95 -2.30 -14.37
N ALA A 16 -18.01 -2.01 -13.08
CA ALA A 16 -19.26 -1.86 -12.34
C ALA A 16 -20.13 -0.66 -12.77
N LYS A 17 -19.63 0.21 -13.67
CA LYS A 17 -20.44 1.29 -14.26
C LYS A 17 -21.36 0.81 -15.39
N ASP A 18 -20.94 -0.24 -16.09
CA ASP A 18 -21.56 -0.67 -17.33
C ASP A 18 -22.07 -2.12 -17.26
N TYR A 19 -21.61 -2.90 -16.26
CA TYR A 19 -21.94 -4.32 -16.13
C TYR A 19 -22.38 -4.67 -14.71
N ASP A 20 -23.37 -5.54 -14.60
CA ASP A 20 -23.81 -6.13 -13.34
C ASP A 20 -23.05 -7.42 -13.07
N PHE A 21 -22.33 -7.47 -11.96
CA PHE A 21 -21.62 -8.66 -11.51
C PHE A 21 -21.47 -8.68 -9.98
N ASN A 22 -21.19 -9.86 -9.45
CA ASN A 22 -20.83 -10.02 -8.04
C ASN A 22 -19.46 -10.69 -7.92
N ILE A 23 -18.67 -10.28 -6.93
CA ILE A 23 -17.36 -10.87 -6.62
C ILE A 23 -17.59 -12.22 -5.93
N VAL A 24 -16.89 -13.25 -6.38
CA VAL A 24 -16.76 -14.56 -5.73
C VAL A 24 -15.56 -14.55 -4.80
N SER A 25 -14.40 -14.14 -5.33
CA SER A 25 -13.17 -14.05 -4.59
C SER A 25 -12.26 -12.92 -5.12
N ILE A 26 -11.42 -12.39 -4.25
CA ILE A 26 -10.38 -11.44 -4.61
C ILE A 26 -9.15 -11.71 -3.73
N ASN A 27 -8.03 -12.03 -4.37
CA ASN A 27 -6.83 -12.50 -3.69
C ASN A 27 -5.57 -11.95 -4.34
N GLY A 28 -4.56 -11.61 -3.51
CA GLY A 28 -3.26 -11.22 -4.02
C GLY A 28 -2.33 -10.65 -2.95
N GLY A 29 -1.10 -10.40 -3.37
CA GLY A 29 -0.04 -9.91 -2.50
C GLY A 29 0.51 -10.98 -1.54
N ASN A 30 1.76 -10.81 -1.11
CA ASN A 30 2.46 -11.78 -0.28
C ASN A 30 2.82 -11.25 1.11
N ALA A 31 3.00 -9.94 1.25
CA ALA A 31 3.38 -9.30 2.50
C ALA A 31 2.84 -7.87 2.59
N ALA A 32 2.47 -7.42 3.79
CA ALA A 32 1.88 -6.10 3.99
C ALA A 32 2.83 -4.95 3.60
N ASN A 33 4.14 -5.16 3.73
CA ASN A 33 5.20 -4.18 3.44
C ASN A 33 5.78 -4.27 2.01
N VAL A 34 5.23 -5.12 1.16
CA VAL A 34 5.63 -5.29 -0.24
C VAL A 34 4.49 -4.82 -1.13
N ILE A 35 4.81 -4.00 -2.14
CA ILE A 35 3.84 -3.59 -3.17
C ILE A 35 3.33 -4.84 -3.87
N ALA A 36 2.02 -5.03 -3.91
CA ALA A 36 1.41 -6.21 -4.49
C ALA A 36 1.68 -6.29 -5.99
N GLN A 37 2.29 -7.40 -6.41
CA GLN A 37 2.66 -7.65 -7.81
C GLN A 37 1.56 -8.34 -8.61
N TYR A 38 0.60 -8.96 -7.93
CA TYR A 38 -0.52 -9.66 -8.58
C TYR A 38 -1.81 -9.52 -7.76
N ASN A 39 -2.91 -9.62 -8.46
CA ASN A 39 -4.24 -9.80 -7.90
C ASN A 39 -5.06 -10.69 -8.85
N THR A 40 -5.79 -11.63 -8.29
CA THR A 40 -6.77 -12.47 -9.01
C THR A 40 -8.14 -12.22 -8.41
N THR A 41 -9.10 -11.92 -9.27
CA THR A 41 -10.50 -11.72 -8.88
C THR A 41 -11.41 -12.58 -9.72
N GLU A 42 -12.27 -13.35 -9.06
CA GLU A 42 -13.32 -14.10 -9.68
C GLU A 42 -14.65 -13.36 -9.52
N ILE A 43 -15.41 -13.27 -10.60
CA ILE A 43 -16.72 -12.63 -10.62
C ILE A 43 -17.76 -13.56 -11.26
N ILE A 44 -19.01 -13.40 -10.85
CA ILE A 44 -20.17 -13.97 -11.56
C ILE A 44 -20.93 -12.83 -12.22
N ALA A 45 -21.19 -12.99 -13.53
CA ALA A 45 -21.96 -12.07 -14.35
C ALA A 45 -22.90 -12.85 -15.27
N ASP A 46 -23.81 -12.15 -15.94
CA ASP A 46 -24.62 -12.76 -16.99
C ASP A 46 -23.71 -13.31 -18.11
N PRO A 47 -23.85 -14.57 -18.51
CA PRO A 47 -23.06 -15.15 -19.59
C PRO A 47 -23.15 -14.36 -20.92
N ALA A 48 -24.25 -13.66 -21.18
CA ALA A 48 -24.39 -12.79 -22.34
C ALA A 48 -23.45 -11.59 -22.32
N GLN A 49 -22.92 -11.19 -21.15
CA GLN A 49 -22.00 -10.08 -20.97
C GLN A 49 -20.51 -10.52 -20.94
N ALA A 50 -20.24 -11.84 -20.90
CA ALA A 50 -18.88 -12.33 -20.69
C ALA A 50 -17.85 -11.78 -21.70
N GLN A 51 -18.20 -11.78 -22.99
CA GLN A 51 -17.30 -11.26 -24.03
C GLN A 51 -17.12 -9.74 -23.90
N ALA A 52 -18.19 -9.00 -23.63
CA ALA A 52 -18.11 -7.54 -23.46
C ALA A 52 -17.26 -7.14 -22.25
N ILE A 53 -17.35 -7.88 -21.14
CA ILE A 53 -16.48 -7.68 -19.96
C ILE A 53 -15.01 -7.97 -20.33
N ALA A 54 -14.72 -9.05 -21.06
CA ALA A 54 -13.37 -9.38 -21.49
C ALA A 54 -12.78 -8.31 -22.42
N ASP A 55 -13.58 -7.79 -23.35
CA ASP A 55 -13.17 -6.70 -24.24
C ASP A 55 -12.91 -5.39 -23.46
N ALA A 56 -13.75 -5.08 -22.47
CA ALA A 56 -13.57 -3.94 -21.59
C ALA A 56 -12.28 -4.06 -20.76
N VAL A 57 -11.96 -5.24 -20.20
CA VAL A 57 -10.70 -5.50 -19.51
C VAL A 57 -9.49 -5.29 -20.43
N THR A 58 -9.58 -5.77 -21.68
CA THR A 58 -8.52 -5.55 -22.68
C THR A 58 -8.30 -4.06 -22.97
N GLY A 59 -9.37 -3.27 -23.11
CA GLY A 59 -9.27 -1.81 -23.26
C GLY A 59 -8.66 -1.10 -22.04
N LEU A 60 -9.02 -1.56 -20.84
CA LEU A 60 -8.42 -1.06 -19.60
C LEU A 60 -6.95 -1.44 -19.47
N GLU A 61 -6.57 -2.66 -19.88
CA GLU A 61 -5.16 -3.07 -19.94
C GLU A 61 -4.32 -2.13 -20.80
N GLN A 62 -4.75 -1.87 -22.01
CA GLN A 62 -4.03 -0.94 -22.93
C GLN A 62 -3.86 0.44 -22.32
N THR A 63 -4.91 0.96 -21.67
CA THR A 63 -4.89 2.26 -21.00
C THR A 63 -3.92 2.27 -19.84
N ILE A 64 -4.04 1.32 -18.92
CA ILE A 64 -3.24 1.26 -17.71
C ILE A 64 -1.78 0.95 -18.03
N SER A 65 -1.50 0.02 -18.96
CA SER A 65 -0.13 -0.29 -19.40
C SER A 65 0.55 0.92 -20.01
N SER A 66 -0.18 1.78 -20.76
CA SER A 66 0.36 3.02 -21.29
C SER A 66 0.74 4.03 -20.20
N GLU A 67 -0.03 4.11 -19.11
CA GLU A 67 0.26 4.98 -17.97
C GLU A 67 1.51 4.54 -17.20
N PHE A 68 1.79 3.25 -17.16
CA PHE A 68 2.95 2.66 -16.49
C PHE A 68 4.11 2.36 -17.44
N ALA A 69 4.04 2.77 -18.72
CA ALA A 69 5.08 2.52 -19.71
C ALA A 69 6.45 3.01 -19.22
N GLY A 70 7.45 2.12 -19.28
CA GLY A 70 8.81 2.38 -18.81
C GLY A 70 9.05 2.16 -17.31
N GLN A 71 7.99 2.03 -16.51
CA GLN A 71 8.10 1.70 -15.07
C GLN A 71 7.73 0.24 -14.78
N GLU A 72 6.67 -0.25 -15.43
CA GLU A 72 6.14 -1.61 -15.27
C GLU A 72 5.94 -2.29 -16.64
N PRO A 73 7.03 -2.66 -17.35
CA PRO A 73 6.93 -3.17 -18.72
C PRO A 73 6.26 -4.55 -18.81
N THR A 74 6.07 -5.23 -17.69
CA THR A 74 5.42 -6.55 -17.62
C THR A 74 3.99 -6.49 -17.08
N LEU A 75 3.44 -5.28 -16.89
CA LEU A 75 2.06 -5.12 -16.46
C LEU A 75 1.12 -5.72 -17.51
N SER A 76 0.24 -6.60 -17.07
CA SER A 76 -0.77 -7.22 -17.91
C SER A 76 -2.07 -7.43 -17.13
N LEU A 77 -3.18 -7.30 -17.82
CA LEU A 77 -4.52 -7.62 -17.32
C LEU A 77 -5.17 -8.58 -18.32
N ASN A 78 -5.82 -9.61 -17.82
CA ASN A 78 -6.58 -10.52 -18.67
C ASN A 78 -7.87 -10.92 -17.97
N ALA A 79 -8.90 -11.22 -18.73
CA ALA A 79 -10.12 -11.87 -18.26
C ALA A 79 -10.34 -13.15 -19.04
N VAL A 80 -10.68 -14.21 -18.31
CA VAL A 80 -10.97 -15.53 -18.86
C VAL A 80 -12.34 -15.98 -18.38
N SER A 81 -13.19 -16.40 -19.29
CA SER A 81 -14.46 -17.03 -18.92
C SER A 81 -14.24 -18.51 -18.64
N GLU A 82 -14.58 -18.95 -17.44
CA GLU A 82 -14.49 -20.36 -17.02
C GLU A 82 -15.80 -21.12 -17.24
N GLY A 83 -16.83 -20.47 -17.79
CA GLY A 83 -18.14 -21.05 -18.04
C GLY A 83 -19.08 -20.95 -16.84
N GLU A 84 -20.12 -21.80 -16.83
CA GLU A 84 -21.11 -21.83 -15.75
C GLU A 84 -20.48 -22.40 -14.46
N THR A 85 -20.85 -21.82 -13.32
CA THR A 85 -20.34 -22.23 -12.01
C THR A 85 -21.46 -22.30 -10.96
N ALA A 86 -21.27 -23.14 -9.95
CA ALA A 86 -22.11 -23.19 -8.75
C ALA A 86 -21.49 -22.45 -7.56
N LEU A 87 -20.41 -21.69 -7.77
CA LEU A 87 -19.77 -20.90 -6.71
C LEU A 87 -20.74 -19.83 -6.19
N LYS A 88 -20.61 -19.52 -4.90
CA LYS A 88 -21.37 -18.43 -4.27
C LYS A 88 -20.57 -17.15 -4.40
N ALA A 89 -21.22 -16.11 -4.92
CA ALA A 89 -20.69 -14.76 -4.91
C ALA A 89 -21.15 -14.01 -3.65
N PHE A 90 -20.47 -12.94 -3.33
CA PHE A 90 -20.97 -11.93 -2.39
C PHE A 90 -22.25 -11.30 -2.95
N ASP A 91 -23.07 -10.73 -2.07
CA ASP A 91 -24.20 -9.91 -2.51
C ASP A 91 -23.73 -8.60 -3.18
N ALA A 92 -24.68 -7.89 -3.79
CA ALA A 92 -24.39 -6.67 -4.52
C ALA A 92 -23.80 -5.57 -3.61
N ASP A 93 -24.29 -5.44 -2.37
CA ASP A 93 -23.85 -4.42 -1.43
C ASP A 93 -22.40 -4.71 -0.98
N THR A 94 -22.09 -5.94 -0.62
CA THR A 94 -20.75 -6.38 -0.26
C THR A 94 -19.77 -6.20 -1.43
N THR A 95 -20.20 -6.59 -2.65
CA THR A 95 -19.40 -6.36 -3.87
C THR A 95 -19.09 -4.89 -4.07
N ALA A 96 -20.10 -4.01 -3.97
CA ALA A 96 -19.93 -2.56 -4.11
C ALA A 96 -19.00 -1.98 -3.03
N HIS A 97 -19.12 -2.43 -1.79
CA HIS A 97 -18.27 -2.00 -0.68
C HIS A 97 -16.80 -2.44 -0.88
N VAL A 98 -16.55 -3.67 -1.30
CA VAL A 98 -15.19 -4.15 -1.60
C VAL A 98 -14.55 -3.33 -2.72
N ILE A 99 -15.29 -3.11 -3.83
CA ILE A 99 -14.82 -2.30 -4.96
C ILE A 99 -14.54 -0.87 -4.52
N GLY A 100 -15.50 -0.24 -3.82
CA GLY A 100 -15.39 1.13 -3.33
C GLY A 100 -14.22 1.33 -2.38
N PHE A 101 -14.01 0.38 -1.47
CA PHE A 101 -12.89 0.41 -0.54
C PHE A 101 -11.54 0.27 -1.26
N LEU A 102 -11.37 -0.74 -2.11
CA LEU A 102 -10.12 -0.97 -2.85
C LEU A 102 -9.75 0.20 -3.76
N TYR A 103 -10.72 0.77 -4.44
CA TYR A 103 -10.49 1.91 -5.31
C TYR A 103 -10.28 3.20 -4.53
N GLY A 104 -11.12 3.48 -3.52
CA GLY A 104 -11.17 4.75 -2.81
C GLY A 104 -10.15 4.90 -1.67
N ALA A 105 -9.74 3.80 -1.02
CA ALA A 105 -8.75 3.88 0.06
C ALA A 105 -7.41 4.44 -0.44
N ILE A 106 -6.79 5.27 0.40
CA ILE A 106 -5.47 5.85 0.08
C ILE A 106 -4.41 4.76 -0.02
N ASP A 107 -3.40 4.97 -0.89
CA ASP A 107 -2.26 4.06 -1.09
C ASP A 107 -1.04 4.82 -1.58
N GLY A 108 0.16 4.25 -1.40
CA GLY A 108 1.41 4.80 -1.89
C GLY A 108 2.00 5.90 -1.02
N VAL A 109 2.90 6.68 -1.61
CA VAL A 109 3.57 7.81 -0.97
C VAL A 109 2.59 8.96 -0.77
N GLN A 110 2.46 9.43 0.47
CA GLN A 110 1.61 10.58 0.82
C GLN A 110 2.40 11.88 0.90
N CYS A 111 3.64 11.82 1.38
CA CYS A 111 4.55 12.96 1.32
C CYS A 111 6.03 12.55 1.45
N TYR A 112 6.88 13.46 1.00
CA TYR A 112 8.34 13.38 1.14
C TYR A 112 8.81 14.24 2.30
N ASP A 113 9.98 13.90 2.86
CA ASP A 113 10.59 14.64 3.95
C ASP A 113 11.07 16.03 3.48
N ARG A 114 10.88 17.05 4.33
CA ARG A 114 11.24 18.43 3.96
C ARG A 114 12.74 18.69 4.00
N ALA A 115 13.47 17.99 4.89
CA ALA A 115 14.92 18.11 5.00
C ALA A 115 15.64 17.19 3.99
N PHE A 116 14.97 16.12 3.55
CA PHE A 116 15.48 15.13 2.60
C PHE A 116 14.44 14.88 1.49
N PRO A 117 14.35 15.76 0.47
CA PRO A 117 13.25 15.73 -0.51
C PRO A 117 13.13 14.45 -1.34
N THR A 118 14.15 13.59 -1.35
CA THR A 118 14.12 12.27 -2.01
C THR A 118 13.68 11.14 -1.07
N ALA A 119 13.64 11.39 0.24
CA ALA A 119 13.22 10.41 1.22
C ALA A 119 11.71 10.49 1.47
N VAL A 120 11.07 9.33 1.55
CA VAL A 120 9.65 9.24 1.89
C VAL A 120 9.47 9.49 3.39
N GLU A 121 8.61 10.45 3.74
CA GLU A 121 8.22 10.73 5.12
C GLU A 121 7.02 9.91 5.56
N SER A 122 6.01 9.82 4.68
CA SER A 122 4.74 9.15 4.97
C SER A 122 4.27 8.34 3.78
N SER A 123 3.93 7.10 4.00
CA SER A 123 3.39 6.20 2.99
C SER A 123 2.50 5.13 3.60
N LEU A 124 1.69 4.54 2.75
CA LEU A 124 1.01 3.30 3.09
C LEU A 124 0.97 2.39 1.86
N ASN A 125 0.80 1.11 2.12
CA ASN A 125 0.78 0.08 1.09
C ASN A 125 -0.37 -0.89 1.35
N THR A 126 -1.23 -1.08 0.36
CA THR A 126 -2.20 -2.16 0.32
C THR A 126 -1.45 -3.44 -0.07
N GLY A 127 -1.01 -4.23 0.91
CA GLY A 127 -0.05 -5.30 0.68
C GLY A 127 -0.66 -6.67 0.44
N ILE A 128 -1.77 -6.98 1.09
CA ILE A 128 -2.45 -8.28 0.96
C ILE A 128 -3.96 -8.06 0.86
N VAL A 129 -4.59 -8.74 -0.07
CA VAL A 129 -6.05 -8.91 -0.15
C VAL A 129 -6.33 -10.40 -0.18
N GLU A 130 -7.22 -10.86 0.69
CA GLU A 130 -7.52 -12.27 0.88
C GLU A 130 -9.02 -12.46 1.13
N THR A 131 -9.67 -13.26 0.30
CA THR A 131 -11.02 -13.75 0.53
C THR A 131 -10.97 -14.99 1.41
N THR A 132 -11.70 -14.98 2.51
CA THR A 132 -11.95 -16.14 3.36
C THR A 132 -13.37 -16.65 3.11
N GLU A 133 -13.82 -17.66 3.88
CA GLU A 133 -15.16 -18.21 3.72
C GLU A 133 -16.26 -17.14 3.82
N ASP A 134 -16.12 -16.17 4.76
CA ASP A 134 -17.15 -15.20 5.09
C ASP A 134 -16.76 -13.74 4.88
N THR A 135 -15.48 -13.45 4.62
CA THR A 135 -14.98 -12.07 4.61
C THR A 135 -13.90 -11.83 3.58
N VAL A 136 -13.72 -10.56 3.19
CA VAL A 136 -12.53 -10.07 2.51
C VAL A 136 -11.65 -9.34 3.52
N LYS A 137 -10.42 -9.81 3.68
CA LYS A 137 -9.40 -9.19 4.54
C LYS A 137 -8.43 -8.38 3.69
N ILE A 138 -8.21 -7.12 4.08
CA ILE A 138 -7.26 -6.24 3.41
C ILE A 138 -6.24 -5.77 4.43
N LYS A 139 -4.95 -6.04 4.18
CA LYS A 139 -3.85 -5.66 5.09
C LYS A 139 -3.06 -4.50 4.51
N PHE A 140 -2.93 -3.46 5.32
CA PHE A 140 -2.13 -2.28 5.02
C PHE A 140 -0.88 -2.23 5.90
N GLN A 141 0.21 -1.72 5.32
CA GLN A 141 1.36 -1.23 6.07
C GLN A 141 1.36 0.29 6.02
N VAL A 142 1.17 0.94 7.15
CA VAL A 142 1.14 2.40 7.27
C VAL A 142 2.41 2.86 7.98
N ARG A 143 3.11 3.86 7.42
CA ARG A 143 4.38 4.37 7.96
C ARG A 143 4.44 5.88 7.87
N SER A 144 4.93 6.51 8.94
CA SER A 144 5.31 7.92 8.93
C SER A 144 6.36 8.19 10.00
N SER A 145 7.32 9.05 9.71
CA SER A 145 8.22 9.62 10.72
C SER A 145 7.56 10.72 11.56
N VAL A 146 6.35 11.18 11.17
CA VAL A 146 5.59 12.25 11.85
C VAL A 146 4.30 11.67 12.42
N ALA A 147 4.15 11.70 13.75
CA ALA A 147 3.02 11.07 14.46
C ALA A 147 1.66 11.58 13.99
N THR A 148 1.47 12.90 13.86
CA THR A 148 0.20 13.47 13.42
C THR A 148 -0.19 13.12 11.98
N LYS A 149 0.79 12.86 11.11
CA LYS A 149 0.53 12.37 9.75
C LYS A 149 0.19 10.89 9.72
N LEU A 150 0.80 10.11 10.63
CA LEU A 150 0.42 8.72 10.83
C LEU A 150 -1.05 8.63 11.26
N ASP A 151 -1.47 9.47 12.21
CA ASP A 151 -2.85 9.55 12.67
C ASP A 151 -3.81 9.99 11.55
N ASP A 152 -3.43 10.97 10.73
CA ASP A 152 -4.25 11.41 9.58
C ASP A 152 -4.47 10.28 8.56
N MET A 153 -3.44 9.51 8.24
CA MET A 153 -3.57 8.34 7.35
C MET A 153 -4.48 7.26 7.96
N ARG A 154 -4.35 7.01 9.27
CA ARG A 154 -5.22 6.09 10.00
C ARG A 154 -6.68 6.55 9.95
N ASN A 155 -6.93 7.83 10.24
CA ASN A 155 -8.27 8.39 10.19
C ASN A 155 -8.91 8.29 8.79
N LYS A 156 -8.12 8.43 7.72
CA LYS A 156 -8.60 8.24 6.34
C LYS A 156 -8.97 6.78 6.07
N LEU A 157 -8.17 5.83 6.58
CA LEU A 157 -8.51 4.40 6.48
C LEU A 157 -9.74 4.07 7.32
N ASP A 158 -9.90 4.69 8.51
CA ASP A 158 -11.07 4.53 9.34
C ASP A 158 -12.34 4.97 8.63
N LEU A 159 -12.30 6.17 8.05
CA LEU A 159 -13.42 6.68 7.27
C LEU A 159 -13.78 5.73 6.11
N ALA A 160 -12.77 5.23 5.37
CA ALA A 160 -13.01 4.28 4.29
C ALA A 160 -13.61 2.96 4.81
N THR A 161 -13.15 2.49 5.98
CA THR A 161 -13.66 1.28 6.64
C THR A 161 -15.11 1.44 7.07
N ASP A 162 -15.45 2.58 7.70
CA ASP A 162 -16.80 2.90 8.12
C ASP A 162 -17.77 3.00 6.93
N LEU A 163 -17.35 3.66 5.84
CA LEU A 163 -18.14 3.77 4.60
C LEU A 163 -18.37 2.41 3.93
N ALA A 164 -17.46 1.46 4.09
CA ALA A 164 -17.60 0.10 3.59
C ALA A 164 -18.37 -0.82 4.55
N GLY A 165 -18.85 -0.33 5.70
CA GLY A 165 -19.50 -1.15 6.71
C GLY A 165 -18.59 -2.25 7.28
N ALA A 166 -17.28 -2.06 7.23
CA ALA A 166 -16.27 -3.03 7.63
C ALA A 166 -15.75 -2.77 9.06
N SER A 167 -14.91 -3.66 9.56
CA SER A 167 -14.20 -3.50 10.83
C SER A 167 -12.70 -3.49 10.58
N ARG A 168 -11.93 -2.92 11.50
CA ARG A 168 -10.47 -2.89 11.43
C ARG A 168 -9.82 -3.41 12.69
N GLU A 169 -8.59 -3.87 12.52
CA GLU A 169 -7.67 -4.21 13.60
C GLU A 169 -6.33 -3.51 13.33
N ILE A 170 -5.69 -3.00 14.39
CA ILE A 170 -4.35 -2.40 14.33
C ILE A 170 -3.40 -3.30 15.09
N SER A 171 -2.25 -3.61 14.48
CA SER A 171 -1.19 -4.41 15.09
C SER A 171 0.19 -3.91 14.65
N GLY A 172 1.23 -4.29 15.41
CA GLY A 172 2.62 -4.01 15.04
C GLY A 172 2.97 -2.51 15.03
N GLU A 173 2.42 -1.73 15.95
CA GLU A 173 2.64 -0.29 16.00
C GLU A 173 4.06 0.07 16.42
N TYR A 174 4.64 1.05 15.71
CA TYR A 174 5.90 1.70 16.05
C TYR A 174 5.67 3.18 16.25
N PRO A 175 6.23 3.81 17.31
CA PRO A 175 6.23 5.25 17.46
C PRO A 175 6.94 5.93 16.29
N ALA A 176 6.39 7.05 15.84
CA ALA A 176 7.05 7.91 14.88
C ALA A 176 8.36 8.47 15.46
N TRP A 177 9.38 8.59 14.63
CA TRP A 177 10.67 9.17 15.01
C TRP A 177 11.11 10.15 13.94
N SER A 178 10.82 11.43 14.20
CA SER A 178 11.14 12.52 13.27
C SER A 178 12.61 12.85 13.27
N TYR A 179 13.11 13.32 12.11
CA TYR A 179 14.45 13.89 12.01
C TYR A 179 14.62 15.09 12.95
N ASN A 180 15.63 15.03 13.81
CA ASN A 180 15.99 16.14 14.70
C ASN A 180 17.03 17.04 14.03
N ALA A 181 16.64 18.22 13.53
CA ALA A 181 17.57 19.16 12.91
C ALA A 181 18.63 19.68 13.89
N ASP A 182 18.27 19.80 15.17
CA ASP A 182 19.11 20.36 16.25
C ASP A 182 19.87 19.27 17.01
N SER A 183 20.07 18.08 16.45
CA SER A 183 20.83 17.00 17.07
C SER A 183 22.25 17.43 17.39
N VAL A 184 22.68 17.24 18.64
CA VAL A 184 24.04 17.54 19.14
C VAL A 184 24.98 16.33 18.91
N ILE A 185 24.43 15.12 18.94
CA ILE A 185 25.22 13.89 18.76
C ILE A 185 25.58 13.65 17.29
N ARG A 186 24.72 14.02 16.34
CA ARG A 186 24.94 13.78 14.91
C ARG A 186 26.21 14.44 14.36
N PRO A 187 26.48 15.73 14.55
CA PRO A 187 27.73 16.36 14.09
C PRO A 187 28.98 15.67 14.64
N LYS A 188 28.95 15.28 15.91
CA LYS A 188 30.08 14.57 16.56
C LYS A 188 30.31 13.20 15.95
N ALA A 189 29.23 12.47 15.64
CA ALA A 189 29.32 11.17 14.97
C ALA A 189 29.90 11.29 13.55
N ILE A 190 29.52 12.34 12.80
CA ILE A 190 30.07 12.62 11.47
C ILE A 190 31.56 12.92 11.54
N GLU A 191 31.98 13.77 12.47
CA GLU A 191 33.41 14.14 12.70
C GLU A 191 34.24 12.90 13.02
N LEU A 192 33.77 12.08 13.97
CA LEU A 192 34.47 10.86 14.38
C LEU A 192 34.53 9.84 13.21
N TYR A 193 33.46 9.69 12.44
CA TYR A 193 33.47 8.83 11.28
C TYR A 193 34.50 9.28 10.23
N LYS A 194 34.60 10.60 9.98
CA LYS A 194 35.64 11.18 9.12
C LYS A 194 37.07 10.89 9.60
N GLU A 195 37.29 11.02 10.89
CA GLU A 195 38.60 10.72 11.49
C GLU A 195 38.96 9.25 11.34
N MET A 196 37.99 8.34 11.54
CA MET A 196 38.24 6.92 11.52
C MET A 196 38.37 6.34 10.09
N PHE A 197 37.60 6.84 9.13
CA PHE A 197 37.49 6.26 7.79
C PHE A 197 37.95 7.15 6.65
N GLY A 198 38.32 8.42 6.92
CA GLY A 198 38.80 9.35 5.90
C GLY A 198 37.76 9.85 4.90
N LYS A 199 36.47 9.56 5.14
CA LYS A 199 35.35 9.94 4.28
C LYS A 199 34.16 10.43 5.11
N GLU A 200 33.30 11.24 4.52
CA GLU A 200 32.03 11.64 5.15
C GLU A 200 31.01 10.49 5.10
N PRO A 201 30.23 10.25 6.18
CA PRO A 201 29.10 9.35 6.12
C PRO A 201 27.93 10.01 5.37
N THR A 202 27.11 9.20 4.73
CA THR A 202 25.82 9.66 4.21
C THR A 202 24.84 9.81 5.36
N VAL A 203 24.15 10.96 5.42
CA VAL A 203 23.07 11.20 6.40
C VAL A 203 21.75 11.07 5.69
N GLU A 204 20.91 10.17 6.20
CA GLU A 204 19.61 9.87 5.63
C GLU A 204 18.52 9.90 6.70
N THR A 205 17.27 9.93 6.27
CA THR A 205 16.10 9.74 7.12
C THR A 205 15.29 8.55 6.62
N THR A 206 14.52 7.93 7.50
CA THR A 206 13.64 6.83 7.16
C THR A 206 12.31 6.95 7.89
N HIS A 207 11.23 6.54 7.25
CA HIS A 207 9.92 6.37 7.88
C HIS A 207 9.67 4.91 8.31
N GLY A 208 10.67 4.05 8.21
CA GLY A 208 10.64 2.68 8.74
C GLY A 208 10.64 2.67 10.27
N GLY A 209 10.04 1.62 10.86
CA GLY A 209 10.12 1.38 12.29
C GLY A 209 11.54 0.98 12.68
N LEU A 210 12.19 1.79 13.52
CA LEU A 210 13.49 1.48 14.12
C LEU A 210 13.36 1.45 15.64
N GLU A 211 14.28 0.76 16.31
CA GLU A 211 14.38 0.71 17.77
C GLU A 211 14.52 2.11 18.40
N CYS A 212 15.16 3.03 17.66
CA CYS A 212 15.27 4.43 18.05
C CYS A 212 13.91 5.11 18.25
N GLY A 213 12.90 4.77 17.43
CA GLY A 213 11.53 5.24 17.60
C GLY A 213 10.89 4.74 18.89
N ILE A 214 11.14 3.47 19.25
CA ILE A 214 10.65 2.90 20.52
C ILE A 214 11.29 3.59 21.72
N LEU A 215 12.61 3.84 21.67
CA LEU A 215 13.33 4.54 22.73
C LEU A 215 12.84 5.99 22.86
N PHE A 216 12.69 6.70 21.75
CA PHE A 216 12.17 8.06 21.69
C PHE A 216 10.72 8.15 22.20
N GLY A 217 9.86 7.18 21.85
CA GLY A 217 8.49 7.11 22.34
C GLY A 217 8.39 6.93 23.86
N LYS A 218 9.41 6.30 24.50
CA LYS A 218 9.48 6.16 25.96
C LYS A 218 10.08 7.38 26.65
N LYS A 219 10.98 8.09 25.97
CA LYS A 219 11.69 9.26 26.48
C LYS A 219 11.99 10.22 25.33
N ASN A 220 11.09 11.16 25.12
CA ASN A 220 11.08 12.07 23.97
C ASN A 220 12.11 13.22 24.00
N ASP A 221 12.89 13.34 25.08
CA ASP A 221 14.00 14.28 25.22
C ASP A 221 15.37 13.67 24.84
N LEU A 222 15.38 12.44 24.34
CA LEU A 222 16.62 11.81 23.88
C LEU A 222 17.03 12.36 22.50
N ASP A 223 18.30 12.73 22.37
CA ASP A 223 18.95 12.95 21.09
C ASP A 223 19.53 11.61 20.61
N ILE A 224 18.93 11.05 19.56
CA ILE A 224 19.21 9.69 19.09
C ILE A 224 19.57 9.74 17.61
N ILE A 225 20.59 8.98 17.24
CA ILE A 225 20.92 8.64 15.85
C ILE A 225 21.01 7.13 15.69
N SER A 226 20.76 6.64 14.49
CA SER A 226 20.99 5.25 14.10
C SER A 226 22.12 5.21 13.07
N PHE A 227 22.97 4.23 13.14
CA PHE A 227 23.99 3.96 12.13
C PHE A 227 24.26 2.47 12.03
N GLY A 228 24.71 2.03 10.88
CA GLY A 228 25.01 0.63 10.62
C GLY A 228 25.92 0.47 9.39
N PRO A 229 26.45 -0.73 9.14
CA PRO A 229 27.25 -0.99 7.94
C PRO A 229 26.39 -0.98 6.68
N ASP A 230 27.00 -0.57 5.57
CA ASP A 230 26.42 -0.82 4.24
C ASP A 230 26.46 -2.33 3.94
N LEU A 231 25.32 -2.91 3.75
CA LEU A 231 25.17 -4.31 3.33
C LEU A 231 24.88 -4.33 1.83
N THR A 232 25.90 -4.66 1.03
CA THR A 232 25.75 -4.91 -0.41
C THR A 232 25.74 -6.41 -0.64
N GLY A 233 24.64 -6.94 -1.20
CA GLY A 233 24.48 -8.33 -1.58
C GLY A 233 24.57 -8.53 -3.07
#